data_0ccd27feb6e9b54c26f1a84c79caf94d
#
_entry.id   0ccd27feb6e9b54c26f1a84c79caf94d
#
_cell.length_a   1.000
_cell.length_b   1.000
_cell.length_c   1.000
_cell.angle_alpha   90.00
_cell.angle_beta   90.00
_cell.angle_gamma   90.00
#
_symmetry.space_group_name_H-M   'P 1'
#
loop_
_entity.id
_entity.type
_entity.pdbx_description
1 polymer ?
#
loop_
_entity_poly.entity_id
_entity_poly.type
_entity_poly.pdbx_seq_one_letter_code
_entity_poly.pdbx_strand_id
1 'polypeptide(L)'
;GTYDKRHLVPFGEYVPFRQFLKLSKIVAGRMDFSPGKETTLLRVTNAPTAIPTICYEGIFQLKNPELVANSEVGWLLNLTNDAWFGDSSGPYQHIEATRFRALEHGLPLVRVANTGLSAVIDPYGRTIVSSRLNEKTTIDSILPTKLAKGTIFSKYGNWTLLLLLLLFFSLLNFKTLKALVNRSNH
;
A
#
# COMPACT_ATOMS: atom_id res chain seq x y z
N GLY A 1 20.72 4.44 5.88
CA GLY A 1 19.51 4.92 6.54
C GLY A 1 18.83 3.80 7.31
N THR A 2 18.04 4.16 8.29
CA THR A 2 17.22 3.24 9.09
C THR A 2 15.76 3.63 8.93
N TYR A 3 14.87 2.65 8.98
CA TYR A 3 13.42 2.85 8.96
C TYR A 3 12.77 1.95 10.01
N ASP A 4 11.99 2.54 10.88
CA ASP A 4 11.24 1.84 11.92
C ASP A 4 9.78 1.69 11.49
N LYS A 5 9.26 0.46 11.57
CA LYS A 5 7.89 0.13 11.21
C LYS A 5 6.89 0.96 12.01
N ARG A 6 5.94 1.61 11.33
CA ARG A 6 4.95 2.53 11.94
C ARG A 6 3.59 1.88 12.17
N HIS A 7 3.14 1.06 11.23
CA HIS A 7 1.88 0.35 11.32
C HIS A 7 2.11 -1.09 11.79
N LEU A 8 1.96 -1.29 13.08
CA LEU A 8 2.11 -2.60 13.69
C LEU A 8 0.89 -3.47 13.42
N VAL A 9 1.11 -4.79 13.35
CA VAL A 9 0.05 -5.78 13.18
C VAL A 9 -0.69 -5.97 14.50
N PRO A 10 -2.01 -5.68 14.55
CA PRO A 10 -2.80 -5.93 15.75
C PRO A 10 -2.78 -7.41 16.12
N PHE A 11 -2.71 -7.72 17.40
CA PHE A 11 -2.61 -9.06 18.00
C PHE A 11 -1.33 -9.85 17.61
N GLY A 12 -0.63 -9.44 16.56
CA GLY A 12 0.67 -9.98 16.17
C GLY A 12 1.82 -9.27 16.87
N GLU A 13 1.96 -7.98 16.65
CA GLU A 13 3.08 -7.16 17.15
C GLU A 13 2.71 -6.37 18.40
N TYR A 14 1.43 -6.06 18.61
CA TYR A 14 0.91 -5.44 19.83
C TYR A 14 -0.51 -5.95 20.12
N VAL A 15 -0.97 -5.81 21.36
CA VAL A 15 -2.34 -6.14 21.75
C VAL A 15 -3.13 -4.84 21.94
N PRO A 16 -4.13 -4.58 21.07
CA PRO A 16 -5.02 -3.44 21.25
C PRO A 16 -5.75 -3.55 22.59
N PHE A 17 -5.91 -2.41 23.29
CA PHE A 17 -6.64 -2.35 24.56
C PHE A 17 -6.15 -3.37 25.62
N ARG A 18 -4.83 -3.64 25.67
CA ARG A 18 -4.22 -4.62 26.57
C ARG A 18 -4.66 -4.46 28.03
N GLN A 19 -4.91 -3.25 28.47
CA GLN A 19 -5.40 -2.96 29.82
C GLN A 19 -6.79 -3.58 30.12
N PHE A 20 -7.59 -3.84 29.10
CA PHE A 20 -8.92 -4.45 29.22
C PHE A 20 -8.93 -5.92 28.75
N LEU A 21 -8.04 -6.28 27.84
CA LEU A 21 -7.99 -7.59 27.23
C LEU A 21 -6.79 -8.39 27.76
N LYS A 22 -7.03 -9.43 28.54
CA LYS A 22 -6.00 -10.38 29.03
C LYS A 22 -5.58 -11.38 27.93
N LEU A 23 -5.37 -10.89 26.71
CA LEU A 23 -4.95 -11.72 25.57
C LEU A 23 -3.44 -11.73 25.42
N SER A 24 -2.89 -12.89 25.06
CA SER A 24 -1.51 -13.03 24.64
C SER A 24 -1.36 -12.68 23.15
N LYS A 25 -0.19 -12.20 22.76
CA LYS A 25 0.15 -12.03 21.34
C LYS A 25 0.29 -13.38 20.65
N ILE A 26 0.02 -13.39 19.34
CA ILE A 26 0.29 -14.54 18.48
C ILE A 26 1.79 -14.71 18.29
N VAL A 27 2.55 -13.62 18.27
CA VAL A 27 4.02 -13.64 18.14
C VAL A 27 4.68 -13.87 19.50
N ALA A 28 5.68 -14.71 19.52
CA ALA A 28 6.50 -14.95 20.73
C ALA A 28 7.15 -13.63 21.21
N GLY A 29 7.02 -13.36 22.49
CA GLY A 29 7.59 -12.18 23.16
C GLY A 29 6.65 -11.57 24.19
N ARG A 30 7.23 -11.18 25.33
CA ARG A 30 6.44 -10.63 26.46
C ARG A 30 6.03 -9.16 26.24
N MET A 31 6.81 -8.40 25.46
CA MET A 31 6.58 -6.97 25.23
C MET A 31 5.98 -6.71 23.85
N ASP A 32 5.15 -5.68 23.75
CA ASP A 32 4.66 -5.16 22.48
C ASP A 32 5.79 -4.42 21.76
N PHE A 33 5.77 -4.47 20.44
CA PHE A 33 6.64 -3.60 19.66
C PHE A 33 6.19 -2.15 19.79
N SER A 34 7.15 -1.22 19.65
CA SER A 34 6.87 0.21 19.60
C SER A 34 6.85 0.67 18.15
N PRO A 35 5.82 1.42 17.72
CA PRO A 35 5.78 1.95 16.37
C PRO A 35 6.84 3.04 16.16
N GLY A 36 7.39 3.09 14.96
CA GLY A 36 8.24 4.19 14.52
C GLY A 36 7.47 5.52 14.51
N LYS A 37 8.17 6.61 14.80
CA LYS A 37 7.55 7.94 14.93
C LYS A 37 7.42 8.66 13.59
N GLU A 38 8.41 8.51 12.71
CA GLU A 38 8.54 9.29 11.48
C GLU A 38 8.62 8.40 10.24
N THR A 39 8.20 8.96 9.11
CA THR A 39 8.44 8.35 7.80
C THR A 39 9.82 8.78 7.33
N THR A 40 10.80 7.91 7.48
CA THR A 40 12.16 8.14 7.00
C THR A 40 12.28 7.64 5.57
N LEU A 41 12.77 8.49 4.67
CA LEU A 41 13.13 8.09 3.31
C LEU A 41 14.44 7.31 3.32
N LEU A 42 14.52 6.27 2.51
CA LEU A 42 15.72 5.46 2.40
C LEU A 42 16.55 5.91 1.19
N ARG A 43 17.72 6.48 1.45
CA ARG A 43 18.70 6.82 0.42
C ARG A 43 19.55 5.60 0.09
N VAL A 44 19.53 5.22 -1.17
CA VAL A 44 20.30 4.09 -1.72
C VAL A 44 21.36 4.65 -2.65
N THR A 45 22.60 4.19 -2.51
CA THR A 45 23.71 4.61 -3.37
C THR A 45 23.40 4.28 -4.83
N ASN A 46 23.61 5.23 -5.73
CA ASN A 46 23.39 5.10 -7.19
C ASN A 46 21.93 4.77 -7.60
N ALA A 47 20.94 5.03 -6.73
CA ALA A 47 19.53 4.89 -7.04
C ALA A 47 18.74 6.09 -6.51
N PRO A 48 17.54 6.37 -7.06
CA PRO A 48 16.65 7.34 -6.47
C PRO A 48 16.27 6.96 -5.03
N THR A 49 15.85 7.95 -4.26
CA THR A 49 15.39 7.73 -2.88
C THR A 49 14.14 6.86 -2.85
N ALA A 50 14.09 5.90 -1.93
CA ALA A 50 12.96 5.01 -1.75
C ALA A 50 12.04 5.45 -0.61
N ILE A 51 10.74 5.18 -0.74
CA ILE A 51 9.80 5.15 0.38
C ILE A 51 9.73 3.71 0.89
N PRO A 52 10.29 3.42 2.07
CA PRO A 52 10.25 2.09 2.64
C PRO A 52 8.89 1.82 3.31
N THR A 53 8.48 0.56 3.27
CA THR A 53 7.37 -0.01 4.02
C THR A 53 7.76 -1.40 4.52
N ILE A 54 7.32 -1.77 5.71
CA ILE A 54 7.60 -3.08 6.30
C ILE A 54 6.32 -3.89 6.41
N CYS A 55 6.26 -5.01 5.67
CA CYS A 55 5.21 -6.03 5.76
C CYS A 55 3.80 -5.41 5.61
N TYR A 56 2.98 -5.51 6.64
CA TYR A 56 1.60 -5.01 6.73
C TYR A 56 1.44 -3.54 6.31
N GLU A 57 2.48 -2.71 6.43
CA GLU A 57 2.42 -1.31 5.99
C GLU A 57 2.12 -1.14 4.50
N GLY A 58 2.54 -2.11 3.67
CA GLY A 58 2.31 -2.07 2.23
C GLY A 58 0.84 -2.07 1.81
N ILE A 59 -0.08 -2.47 2.70
CA ILE A 59 -1.51 -2.44 2.38
C ILE A 59 -2.15 -1.07 2.57
N PHE A 60 -1.51 -0.18 3.34
CA PHE A 60 -2.05 1.15 3.63
C PHE A 60 -1.63 2.18 2.59
N GLN A 61 -2.48 3.15 2.39
CA GLN A 61 -2.14 4.32 1.60
C GLN A 61 -1.01 5.12 2.26
N LEU A 62 -0.13 5.69 1.44
CA LEU A 62 0.89 6.60 1.95
C LEU A 62 0.22 7.88 2.44
N LYS A 63 0.31 8.12 3.75
CA LYS A 63 -0.39 9.25 4.40
C LYS A 63 0.17 10.62 4.03
N ASN A 64 1.42 10.68 3.55
CA ASN A 64 2.09 11.95 3.25
C ASN A 64 2.25 12.12 1.73
N PRO A 65 1.31 12.76 1.05
CA PRO A 65 1.42 13.03 -0.39
C PRO A 65 2.66 13.87 -0.74
N GLU A 66 3.13 14.69 0.18
CA GLU A 66 4.36 15.49 0.02
C GLU A 66 5.61 14.62 -0.19
N LEU A 67 5.66 13.42 0.44
CA LEU A 67 6.76 12.49 0.22
C LEU A 67 6.78 11.97 -1.22
N VAL A 68 5.59 11.71 -1.78
CA VAL A 68 5.45 11.23 -3.16
C VAL A 68 5.75 12.35 -4.15
N ALA A 69 5.40 13.59 -3.81
CA ALA A 69 5.68 14.78 -4.61
C ALA A 69 7.17 15.18 -4.59
N ASN A 70 7.95 14.67 -3.64
CA ASN A 70 9.38 14.93 -3.56
C ASN A 70 10.07 14.41 -4.83
N SER A 71 10.81 15.30 -5.51
CA SER A 71 11.51 14.98 -6.75
C SER A 71 12.57 13.90 -6.60
N GLU A 72 13.18 13.78 -5.42
CA GLU A 72 14.20 12.77 -5.11
C GLU A 72 13.61 11.35 -4.98
N VAL A 73 12.32 11.24 -4.58
CA VAL A 73 11.66 9.94 -4.44
C VAL A 73 11.41 9.34 -5.81
N GLY A 74 11.88 8.12 -6.01
CA GLY A 74 11.76 7.42 -7.28
C GLY A 74 11.03 6.10 -7.24
N TRP A 75 10.88 5.47 -6.06
CA TRP A 75 10.30 4.13 -5.94
C TRP A 75 9.82 3.79 -4.54
N LEU A 76 9.05 2.72 -4.44
CA LEU A 76 8.56 2.12 -3.22
C LEU A 76 9.36 0.85 -2.92
N LEU A 77 9.76 0.66 -1.66
CA LEU A 77 10.39 -0.57 -1.18
C LEU A 77 9.47 -1.22 -0.15
N ASN A 78 9.08 -2.46 -0.39
CA ASN A 78 8.36 -3.25 0.61
C ASN A 78 9.15 -4.49 1.01
N LEU A 79 9.56 -4.55 2.27
CA LEU A 79 10.24 -5.70 2.86
C LEU A 79 9.23 -6.44 3.75
N THR A 80 8.97 -7.72 3.49
CA THR A 80 7.93 -8.45 4.19
C THR A 80 8.32 -9.86 4.58
N ASN A 81 7.70 -10.35 5.64
CA ASN A 81 7.70 -11.75 6.00
C ASN A 81 6.29 -12.30 5.82
N ASP A 82 6.08 -13.03 4.72
CA ASP A 82 4.79 -13.63 4.41
C ASP A 82 4.61 -15.05 4.97
N ALA A 83 5.57 -15.55 5.75
CA ALA A 83 5.49 -16.87 6.39
C ALA A 83 4.25 -17.06 7.28
N TRP A 84 3.67 -15.95 7.75
CA TRP A 84 2.41 -15.92 8.52
C TRP A 84 1.23 -16.52 7.79
N PHE A 85 1.22 -16.42 6.46
CA PHE A 85 0.11 -16.84 5.63
C PHE A 85 0.18 -18.32 5.25
N GLY A 86 1.37 -18.96 5.37
CA GLY A 86 1.61 -20.33 4.88
C GLY A 86 1.28 -20.46 3.39
N ASP A 87 0.96 -21.68 2.97
CA ASP A 87 0.51 -21.98 1.61
C ASP A 87 -0.98 -21.69 1.47
N SER A 88 -1.30 -20.43 1.24
CA SER A 88 -2.67 -19.93 1.14
C SER A 88 -2.78 -18.84 0.07
N SER A 89 -3.97 -18.26 -0.08
CA SER A 89 -4.17 -17.06 -0.91
C SER A 89 -3.58 -15.78 -0.30
N GLY A 90 -3.18 -15.81 0.98
CA GLY A 90 -2.68 -14.65 1.72
C GLY A 90 -1.52 -13.94 1.05
N PRO A 91 -0.41 -14.61 0.68
CA PRO A 91 0.71 -13.97 0.00
C PRO A 91 0.32 -13.29 -1.32
N TYR A 92 -0.59 -13.91 -2.08
CA TYR A 92 -1.08 -13.35 -3.33
C TYR A 92 -1.93 -12.10 -3.11
N GLN A 93 -2.83 -12.11 -2.14
CA GLN A 93 -3.62 -10.94 -1.75
C GLN A 93 -2.74 -9.82 -1.20
N HIS A 94 -1.70 -10.16 -0.45
CA HIS A 94 -0.79 -9.19 0.14
C HIS A 94 0.05 -8.46 -0.92
N ILE A 95 0.57 -9.17 -1.93
CA ILE A 95 1.30 -8.53 -3.03
C ILE A 95 0.35 -7.66 -3.87
N GLU A 96 -0.87 -8.12 -4.14
CA GLU A 96 -1.87 -7.33 -4.87
C GLU A 96 -2.22 -6.03 -4.15
N ALA A 97 -2.47 -6.09 -2.83
CA ALA A 97 -2.73 -4.90 -2.03
C ALA A 97 -1.54 -3.91 -2.07
N THR A 98 -0.30 -4.43 -2.06
CA THR A 98 0.91 -3.59 -2.15
C THR A 98 1.10 -3.03 -3.57
N ARG A 99 0.72 -3.78 -4.62
CA ARG A 99 0.74 -3.35 -6.02
C ARG A 99 -0.12 -2.11 -6.26
N PHE A 100 -1.26 -1.99 -5.57
CA PHE A 100 -2.08 -0.80 -5.65
C PHE A 100 -1.33 0.47 -5.22
N ARG A 101 -0.36 0.37 -4.33
CA ARG A 101 0.48 1.53 -3.93
C ARG A 101 1.30 2.06 -5.11
N ALA A 102 1.82 1.18 -5.95
CA ALA A 102 2.52 1.58 -7.18
C ALA A 102 1.59 2.36 -8.11
N LEU A 103 0.40 1.81 -8.37
CA LEU A 103 -0.64 2.44 -9.20
C LEU A 103 -1.10 3.80 -8.65
N GLU A 104 -1.41 3.87 -7.37
CA GLU A 104 -1.92 5.08 -6.71
C GLU A 104 -0.94 6.24 -6.82
N HIS A 105 0.34 5.95 -6.70
CA HIS A 105 1.35 7.01 -6.64
C HIS A 105 2.15 7.18 -7.93
N GLY A 106 2.00 6.27 -8.89
CA GLY A 106 2.79 6.30 -10.13
C GLY A 106 4.28 6.05 -9.88
N LEU A 107 4.59 5.26 -8.84
CA LEU A 107 5.93 4.87 -8.45
C LEU A 107 6.14 3.38 -8.69
N PRO A 108 7.30 2.94 -9.20
CA PRO A 108 7.62 1.52 -9.23
C PRO A 108 7.75 0.98 -7.81
N LEU A 109 7.45 -0.31 -7.64
CA LEU A 109 7.56 -1.03 -6.38
C LEU A 109 8.56 -2.17 -6.51
N VAL A 110 9.50 -2.21 -5.59
CA VAL A 110 10.36 -3.37 -5.34
C VAL A 110 9.89 -4.03 -4.05
N ARG A 111 9.43 -5.27 -4.16
CA ARG A 111 8.99 -6.06 -3.01
C ARG A 111 9.91 -7.25 -2.81
N VAL A 112 10.37 -7.44 -1.59
CA VAL A 112 11.17 -8.60 -1.16
C VAL A 112 10.42 -9.29 -0.03
N ALA A 113 10.07 -10.55 -0.25
CA ALA A 113 9.28 -11.35 0.67
C ALA A 113 10.05 -12.59 1.14
N ASN A 114 10.04 -12.83 2.45
CA ASN A 114 10.41 -14.13 2.99
C ASN A 114 9.24 -15.10 2.76
N THR A 115 9.50 -16.24 2.10
CA THR A 115 8.52 -17.27 1.69
C THR A 115 7.39 -16.79 0.76
N GLY A 116 7.11 -15.50 0.70
CA GLY A 116 6.10 -14.92 -0.16
C GLY A 116 6.60 -14.65 -1.58
N LEU A 117 5.87 -13.80 -2.31
CA LEU A 117 6.23 -13.39 -3.66
C LEU A 117 7.08 -12.12 -3.62
N SER A 118 8.33 -12.22 -4.07
CA SER A 118 9.18 -11.07 -4.37
C SER A 118 8.89 -10.60 -5.79
N ALA A 119 8.88 -9.30 -6.04
CA ALA A 119 8.59 -8.77 -7.37
C ALA A 119 9.14 -7.37 -7.60
N VAL A 120 9.34 -7.03 -8.85
CA VAL A 120 9.50 -5.68 -9.36
C VAL A 120 8.27 -5.33 -10.18
N ILE A 121 7.59 -4.25 -9.79
CA ILE A 121 6.31 -3.81 -10.35
C ILE A 121 6.50 -2.38 -10.87
N ASP A 122 6.03 -2.11 -12.08
CA ASP A 122 6.14 -0.79 -12.68
C ASP A 122 5.08 0.20 -12.15
N PRO A 123 5.20 1.49 -12.47
CA PRO A 123 4.24 2.51 -12.02
C PRO A 123 2.81 2.33 -12.53
N TYR A 124 2.61 1.46 -13.54
CA TYR A 124 1.29 1.08 -14.06
C TYR A 124 0.73 -0.18 -13.39
N GLY A 125 1.41 -0.70 -12.36
CA GLY A 125 1.03 -1.91 -11.65
C GLY A 125 1.30 -3.20 -12.42
N ARG A 126 2.10 -3.17 -13.49
CA ARG A 126 2.47 -4.39 -14.24
C ARG A 126 3.66 -5.05 -13.55
N THR A 127 3.55 -6.33 -13.29
CA THR A 127 4.66 -7.13 -12.76
C THR A 127 5.68 -7.33 -13.87
N ILE A 128 6.89 -6.81 -13.68
CA ILE A 128 8.01 -6.95 -14.61
C ILE A 128 8.66 -8.32 -14.42
N VAL A 129 8.88 -8.69 -13.17
CA VAL A 129 9.45 -9.99 -12.78
C VAL A 129 8.96 -10.33 -11.37
N SER A 130 8.76 -11.61 -11.08
CA SER A 130 8.41 -12.11 -9.76
C SER A 130 8.99 -13.48 -9.49
N SER A 131 9.23 -13.79 -8.22
CA SER A 131 9.49 -15.15 -7.74
C SER A 131 8.18 -15.94 -7.63
N ARG A 132 8.32 -17.25 -7.43
CA ARG A 132 7.22 -18.11 -6.98
C ARG A 132 7.12 -18.09 -5.45
N LEU A 133 5.99 -18.58 -4.95
CA LEU A 133 5.81 -18.82 -3.52
C LEU A 133 6.82 -19.86 -3.03
N ASN A 134 7.42 -19.63 -1.88
CA ASN A 134 8.42 -20.51 -1.25
C ASN A 134 9.68 -20.75 -2.08
N GLU A 135 9.93 -19.95 -3.12
CA GLU A 135 11.11 -20.08 -3.97
C GLU A 135 12.30 -19.30 -3.36
N LYS A 136 13.41 -19.99 -3.17
CA LYS A 136 14.69 -19.36 -2.80
C LYS A 136 15.42 -18.93 -4.06
N THR A 137 15.29 -17.65 -4.42
CA THR A 137 15.85 -17.13 -5.68
C THR A 137 16.39 -15.71 -5.50
N THR A 138 17.17 -15.27 -6.46
CA THR A 138 17.60 -13.87 -6.62
C THR A 138 16.98 -13.32 -7.90
N ILE A 139 16.43 -12.12 -7.82
CA ILE A 139 15.84 -11.43 -8.95
C ILE A 139 16.71 -10.23 -9.31
N ASP A 140 17.26 -10.26 -10.51
CA ASP A 140 17.95 -9.11 -11.11
C ASP A 140 17.01 -8.39 -12.07
N SER A 141 16.82 -7.10 -11.88
CA SER A 141 15.93 -6.30 -12.71
C SER A 141 16.35 -4.82 -12.74
N ILE A 142 16.03 -4.18 -13.84
CA ILE A 142 16.14 -2.72 -13.92
C ILE A 142 15.01 -2.10 -13.11
N LEU A 143 15.34 -1.09 -12.28
CA LEU A 143 14.33 -0.31 -11.58
C LEU A 143 13.55 0.54 -12.59
N PRO A 144 12.23 0.34 -12.74
CA PRO A 144 11.42 1.15 -13.64
C PRO A 144 11.39 2.62 -13.21
N THR A 145 11.26 3.53 -14.16
CA THR A 145 11.17 4.96 -13.88
C THR A 145 9.76 5.34 -13.42
N LYS A 146 9.67 6.21 -12.41
CA LYS A 146 8.38 6.77 -11.95
C LYS A 146 7.66 7.57 -13.04
N LEU A 147 6.34 7.73 -12.92
CA LEU A 147 5.58 8.61 -13.80
C LEU A 147 5.96 10.08 -13.58
N ALA A 148 6.30 10.77 -14.66
CA ALA A 148 6.76 12.17 -14.59
C ALA A 148 5.73 13.12 -13.98
N LYS A 149 4.43 12.90 -14.22
CA LYS A 149 3.34 13.76 -13.75
C LYS A 149 2.61 13.20 -12.51
N GLY A 150 3.04 12.03 -12.01
CA GLY A 150 2.29 11.30 -11.00
C GLY A 150 0.91 10.86 -11.50
N THR A 151 0.01 10.51 -10.58
CA THR A 151 -1.35 10.07 -10.87
C THR A 151 -2.37 11.08 -10.36
N ILE A 152 -3.62 10.96 -10.80
CA ILE A 152 -4.74 11.74 -10.22
C ILE A 152 -4.86 11.43 -8.74
N PHE A 153 -4.73 10.16 -8.36
CA PHE A 153 -4.80 9.74 -6.96
C PHE A 153 -3.68 10.32 -6.11
N SER A 154 -2.42 10.36 -6.61
CA SER A 154 -1.31 10.96 -5.88
C SER A 154 -1.49 12.45 -5.60
N LYS A 155 -2.30 13.16 -6.42
CA LYS A 155 -2.60 14.58 -6.25
C LYS A 155 -3.80 14.85 -5.35
N TYR A 156 -4.86 14.08 -5.52
CA TYR A 156 -6.16 14.36 -4.91
C TYR A 156 -6.61 13.29 -3.90
N GLY A 157 -5.90 12.15 -3.83
CA GLY A 157 -6.24 11.07 -2.92
C GLY A 157 -7.70 10.63 -3.04
N ASN A 158 -8.33 10.39 -1.91
CA ASN A 158 -9.72 9.92 -1.82
C ASN A 158 -10.76 10.98 -2.23
N TRP A 159 -10.38 12.25 -2.43
CA TRP A 159 -11.29 13.28 -2.93
C TRP A 159 -11.85 12.95 -4.32
N THR A 160 -11.06 12.24 -5.14
CA THR A 160 -11.54 11.76 -6.46
C THR A 160 -12.73 10.83 -6.34
N LEU A 161 -12.68 9.88 -5.39
CA LEU A 161 -13.79 8.97 -5.13
C LEU A 161 -15.01 9.72 -4.59
N LEU A 162 -14.81 10.63 -3.65
CA LEU A 162 -15.88 11.45 -3.10
C LEU A 162 -16.60 12.25 -4.18
N LEU A 163 -15.86 12.90 -5.08
CA LEU A 163 -16.43 13.65 -6.20
C LEU A 163 -17.22 12.73 -7.14
N LEU A 164 -16.72 11.55 -7.45
CA LEU A 164 -17.44 10.57 -8.29
C LEU A 164 -18.73 10.10 -7.61
N LEU A 165 -18.71 9.84 -6.31
CA LEU A 165 -19.91 9.48 -5.55
C LEU A 165 -20.92 10.61 -5.54
N LEU A 166 -20.51 11.85 -5.29
CA LEU A 166 -21.41 13.02 -5.32
C LEU A 166 -22.03 13.21 -6.70
N LEU A 167 -21.24 13.07 -7.77
CA LEU A 167 -21.74 13.13 -9.14
C LEU A 167 -22.77 12.02 -9.41
N PHE A 168 -22.47 10.80 -9.00
CA PHE A 168 -23.37 9.65 -9.15
C PHE A 168 -24.71 9.88 -8.44
N PHE A 169 -24.68 10.30 -7.17
CA PHE A 169 -25.89 10.62 -6.41
C PHE A 169 -26.67 11.80 -7.00
N SER A 170 -25.99 12.82 -7.50
CA SER A 170 -26.62 13.94 -8.17
C SER A 170 -27.37 13.48 -9.43
N LEU A 171 -26.76 12.61 -10.25
CA LEU A 171 -27.37 12.06 -11.46
C LEU A 171 -28.59 11.17 -11.15
N LEU A 172 -28.52 10.38 -10.08
CA LEU A 172 -29.65 9.55 -9.63
C LEU A 172 -30.83 10.44 -9.19
N ASN A 173 -30.57 11.44 -8.35
CA ASN A 173 -31.61 12.35 -7.87
C ASN A 173 -32.23 13.16 -9.03
N PHE A 174 -31.42 13.60 -10.00
CA PHE A 174 -31.93 14.31 -11.16
C PHE A 174 -32.91 13.48 -12.00
N LYS A 175 -32.60 12.19 -12.22
CA LYS A 175 -33.50 11.26 -12.91
C LYS A 175 -34.79 11.04 -12.13
N THR A 176 -34.69 10.88 -10.81
CA THR A 176 -35.87 10.69 -9.94
C THR A 176 -36.76 11.94 -9.92
N LEU A 177 -36.15 13.12 -9.79
CA LEU A 177 -36.88 14.39 -9.80
C LEU A 177 -37.61 14.62 -11.13
N LYS A 178 -36.93 14.35 -12.24
CA LYS A 178 -37.54 14.45 -13.59
C LYS A 178 -38.70 13.47 -13.79
N ALA A 179 -38.58 12.25 -13.23
CA ALA A 179 -39.66 11.26 -13.27
C ALA A 179 -40.86 11.67 -12.43
N LEU A 180 -40.65 12.30 -11.27
CA LEU A 180 -41.72 12.82 -10.41
C LEU A 180 -42.45 14.00 -11.08
N VAL A 181 -41.71 14.96 -11.67
CA VAL A 181 -42.30 16.11 -12.38
C VAL A 181 -43.11 15.65 -13.58
N ASN A 182 -42.65 14.67 -14.36
CA ASN A 182 -43.41 14.13 -15.47
C ASN A 182 -44.69 13.38 -15.04
N ARG A 183 -44.73 12.79 -13.82
CA ARG A 183 -45.93 12.14 -13.27
C ARG A 183 -46.98 13.14 -12.75
N SER A 184 -46.58 14.34 -12.35
CA SER A 184 -47.50 15.37 -11.87
C SER A 184 -48.15 16.16 -13.00
N ASN A 185 -47.70 16.02 -14.24
CA ASN A 185 -48.21 16.68 -15.42
C ASN A 185 -49.15 15.80 -16.27
N HIS A 186 -49.48 14.62 -15.76
CA HIS A 186 -50.50 13.70 -16.27
C HIS A 186 -51.59 13.48 -15.21
#